data_8854451eccab41c70ef89a68136485c3
#
_entry.id   8854451eccab41c70ef89a68136485c3
#
_cell.length_a   1.000
_cell.length_b   1.000
_cell.length_c   1.000
_cell.angle_alpha   90.00
_cell.angle_beta   90.00
_cell.angle_gamma   90.00
#
_symmetry.space_group_name_H-M   'P 1'
#
loop_
_entity.id
_entity.type
_entity.pdbx_description
1 polymer ?
#
loop_
_entity_poly.entity_id
_entity_poly.type
_entity_poly.pdbx_seq_one_letter_code
_entity_poly.pdbx_strand_id
1 'polypeptide(L)'
;MICSGCGVRIQTEDPNKPGYVPERALTRDEIICQRCFRIRHYNEVSEVALEPEDYRRMLEAIGERPAVVVMVVDLFDLEGSWISGIHRLIGGQTLLLVANKCDLFPLDTNWHRVEQWLYRQAREQGLAVSGISFVSAEKNVGIDALIERIRQLRRSSDENVYLVGMTNVGKSTLMNRLMERWVAGEGDKPENIRKVTTSPYPGTTLDMIAVPLGDGGFFIDTPGLIHGRRLIHYLVPEDLRRVVPRRRLRPKIYQLDPGQTLFFGSLARMDFLEGPRQSFVCYLSDDVRIHRTKLQRADALYREHAGELLSPPGREGIRRYPALVRQRYHVKKDEDVSIAGLGWIAVKGEWADLDLWVPKEIEVAIRESMY
;
A
#
# COMPACT_ATOMS: atom_id res chain seq x y z
N MET A 1 3.48 -8.15 31.66
CA MET A 1 4.06 -9.33 31.03
C MET A 1 4.70 -8.93 29.71
N ILE A 2 5.74 -9.61 29.28
CA ILE A 2 6.42 -9.39 28.01
C ILE A 2 6.36 -10.67 27.16
N CYS A 3 6.34 -10.54 25.85
CA CYS A 3 6.35 -11.67 24.92
C CYS A 3 7.71 -12.35 24.92
N SER A 4 7.76 -13.67 25.16
CA SER A 4 9.01 -14.45 25.16
C SER A 4 9.66 -14.53 23.77
N GLY A 5 8.91 -14.22 22.71
CA GLY A 5 9.42 -14.22 21.34
C GLY A 5 10.03 -12.89 20.91
N CYS A 6 9.33 -11.74 21.04
CA CYS A 6 9.75 -10.44 20.54
C CYS A 6 10.05 -9.40 21.63
N GLY A 7 9.84 -9.72 22.91
CA GLY A 7 10.10 -8.79 24.00
C GLY A 7 9.06 -7.67 24.18
N VAL A 8 8.03 -7.60 23.33
CA VAL A 8 6.99 -6.57 23.42
C VAL A 8 6.11 -6.77 24.65
N ARG A 9 5.57 -5.69 25.17
CA ARG A 9 4.57 -5.74 26.26
C ARG A 9 3.29 -6.42 25.79
N ILE A 10 2.86 -7.45 26.50
CA ILE A 10 1.61 -8.17 26.22
C ILE A 10 0.39 -7.29 26.47
N GLN A 11 -0.55 -7.33 25.54
CA GLN A 11 -1.87 -6.74 25.65
C GLN A 11 -2.94 -7.70 25.09
N THR A 12 -4.19 -7.55 25.53
CA THR A 12 -5.33 -8.41 25.16
C THR A 12 -6.46 -7.65 24.47
N GLU A 13 -6.27 -6.34 24.24
CA GLU A 13 -7.33 -5.43 23.80
C GLU A 13 -7.48 -5.39 22.27
N ASP A 14 -6.39 -5.28 21.51
CA ASP A 14 -6.44 -5.08 20.07
C ASP A 14 -5.60 -6.13 19.31
N PRO A 15 -6.26 -7.03 18.54
CA PRO A 15 -5.58 -8.05 17.75
C PRO A 15 -4.62 -7.52 16.68
N ASN A 16 -4.78 -6.24 16.26
CA ASN A 16 -3.96 -5.63 15.21
C ASN A 16 -2.75 -4.87 15.77
N LYS A 17 -2.69 -4.70 17.10
CA LYS A 17 -1.56 -4.02 17.75
C LYS A 17 -0.49 -5.01 18.22
N PRO A 18 0.77 -4.53 18.36
CA PRO A 18 1.85 -5.33 18.91
C PRO A 18 1.50 -5.93 20.27
N GLY A 19 2.03 -7.14 20.52
CA GLY A 19 1.87 -7.79 21.83
C GLY A 19 0.54 -8.47 22.08
N TYR A 20 -0.38 -8.51 21.12
CA TYR A 20 -1.68 -9.13 21.32
C TYR A 20 -1.58 -10.63 21.65
N VAL A 21 -2.27 -10.99 22.74
CA VAL A 21 -2.45 -12.38 23.19
C VAL A 21 -3.92 -12.56 23.58
N PRO A 22 -4.65 -13.54 23.02
CA PRO A 22 -5.99 -13.85 23.51
C PRO A 22 -5.96 -14.21 25.00
N GLU A 23 -6.91 -13.70 25.80
CA GLU A 23 -6.94 -13.91 27.26
C GLU A 23 -6.75 -15.36 27.69
N ARG A 24 -7.34 -16.31 26.95
CA ARG A 24 -7.20 -17.75 27.16
C ARG A 24 -5.76 -18.28 27.02
N ALA A 25 -4.86 -17.54 26.41
CA ALA A 25 -3.47 -17.94 26.19
C ALA A 25 -2.51 -17.36 27.24
N LEU A 26 -2.98 -16.50 28.13
CA LEU A 26 -2.20 -15.93 29.23
C LEU A 26 -1.84 -16.95 30.33
N THR A 27 -2.53 -18.10 30.36
CA THR A 27 -2.31 -19.18 31.35
C THR A 27 -1.21 -20.16 30.94
N ARG A 28 -0.53 -19.96 29.82
CA ARG A 28 0.55 -20.84 29.34
C ARG A 28 1.87 -20.50 30.02
N ASP A 29 2.72 -21.52 30.17
CA ASP A 29 4.05 -21.36 30.78
C ASP A 29 4.95 -20.42 29.98
N GLU A 30 4.84 -20.43 28.65
CA GLU A 30 5.51 -19.51 27.74
C GLU A 30 4.46 -18.62 27.03
N ILE A 31 4.47 -17.33 27.33
CA ILE A 31 3.53 -16.38 26.71
C ILE A 31 4.19 -15.73 25.50
N ILE A 32 3.71 -16.08 24.31
CA ILE A 32 4.12 -15.47 23.05
C ILE A 32 2.94 -14.75 22.39
N CYS A 33 3.19 -13.55 21.86
CA CYS A 33 2.14 -12.80 21.18
C CYS A 33 1.66 -13.52 19.90
N GLN A 34 0.45 -13.20 19.45
CA GLN A 34 -0.16 -13.83 18.29
C GLN A 34 0.73 -13.78 17.04
N ARG A 35 1.44 -12.67 16.83
CA ARG A 35 2.39 -12.51 15.73
C ARG A 35 3.53 -13.51 15.84
N CYS A 36 4.22 -13.58 16.97
CA CYS A 36 5.30 -14.55 17.20
C CYS A 36 4.80 -15.99 17.12
N PHE A 37 3.58 -16.26 17.61
CA PHE A 37 2.97 -17.59 17.50
C PHE A 37 2.74 -18.00 16.04
N ARG A 38 2.18 -17.10 15.21
CA ARG A 38 1.95 -17.37 13.79
C ARG A 38 3.25 -17.57 13.03
N ILE A 39 4.27 -16.76 13.31
CA ILE A 39 5.59 -16.95 12.69
C ILE A 39 6.19 -18.30 13.09
N ARG A 40 6.19 -18.63 14.38
CA ARG A 40 6.83 -19.84 14.91
C ARG A 40 6.15 -21.14 14.45
N HIS A 41 4.81 -21.13 14.30
CA HIS A 41 4.04 -22.33 14.00
C HIS A 41 3.53 -22.42 12.57
N TYR A 42 3.34 -21.30 11.88
CA TYR A 42 2.76 -21.25 10.54
C TYR A 42 3.66 -20.56 9.52
N ASN A 43 4.81 -20.03 9.95
CA ASN A 43 5.72 -19.24 9.12
C ASN A 43 5.03 -18.03 8.46
N GLU A 44 4.01 -17.45 9.15
CA GLU A 44 3.22 -16.33 8.68
C GLU A 44 3.59 -15.04 9.42
N VAL A 45 4.04 -14.04 8.67
CA VAL A 45 4.23 -12.67 9.19
C VAL A 45 2.91 -11.91 9.05
N SER A 46 2.37 -11.41 10.16
CA SER A 46 1.16 -10.57 10.19
C SER A 46 1.54 -9.10 10.15
N GLU A 47 0.76 -8.29 9.44
CA GLU A 47 0.93 -6.83 9.47
C GLU A 47 0.64 -6.28 10.87
N VAL A 48 1.55 -5.42 11.33
CA VAL A 48 1.40 -4.58 12.52
C VAL A 48 1.61 -3.14 12.07
N ALA A 49 0.85 -2.24 12.64
CA ALA A 49 0.91 -0.83 12.30
C ALA A 49 1.51 -0.01 13.44
N LEU A 50 2.26 1.03 13.10
CA LEU A 50 2.85 1.98 14.03
C LEU A 50 2.26 3.37 13.84
N GLU A 51 2.26 4.14 14.91
CA GLU A 51 2.04 5.57 14.85
C GLU A 51 3.21 6.28 14.12
N PRO A 52 2.98 7.44 13.48
CA PRO A 52 3.98 8.10 12.64
C PRO A 52 5.32 8.38 13.34
N GLU A 53 5.30 8.77 14.60
CA GLU A 53 6.52 9.11 15.33
C GLU A 53 7.39 7.88 15.64
N ASP A 54 6.77 6.76 16.02
CA ASP A 54 7.48 5.51 16.28
C ASP A 54 8.06 4.94 14.97
N TYR A 55 7.31 5.07 13.88
CA TYR A 55 7.76 4.67 12.55
C TYR A 55 8.96 5.48 12.09
N ARG A 56 8.96 6.79 12.34
CA ARG A 56 10.08 7.68 12.03
C ARG A 56 11.35 7.27 12.78
N ARG A 57 11.26 7.05 14.10
CA ARG A 57 12.41 6.58 14.92
C ARG A 57 12.98 5.26 14.41
N MET A 58 12.10 4.35 13.99
CA MET A 58 12.50 3.08 13.40
C MET A 58 13.31 3.29 12.11
N LEU A 59 12.86 4.16 11.21
CA LEU A 59 13.58 4.46 9.97
C LEU A 59 14.94 5.13 10.24
N GLU A 60 15.01 6.04 11.21
CA GLU A 60 16.27 6.67 11.64
C GLU A 60 17.27 5.63 12.12
N ALA A 61 16.83 4.64 12.90
CA ALA A 61 17.70 3.54 13.37
C ALA A 61 18.21 2.65 12.21
N ILE A 62 17.47 2.50 11.12
CA ILE A 62 17.94 1.80 9.90
C ILE A 62 19.11 2.55 9.27
N GLY A 63 19.12 3.88 9.36
CA GLY A 63 20.19 4.73 8.82
C GLY A 63 21.56 4.58 9.47
N GLU A 64 21.64 3.98 10.67
CA GLU A 64 22.87 3.89 11.46
C GLU A 64 23.90 2.86 10.94
N ARG A 65 23.46 1.87 10.16
CA ARG A 65 24.32 0.80 9.64
C ARG A 65 24.06 0.55 8.15
N PRO A 66 25.05 0.11 7.38
CA PRO A 66 24.83 -0.24 5.98
C PRO A 66 23.70 -1.25 5.81
N ALA A 67 22.79 -0.95 4.90
CA ALA A 67 21.59 -1.76 4.67
C ALA A 67 21.03 -1.58 3.26
N VAL A 68 20.31 -2.59 2.78
CA VAL A 68 19.41 -2.45 1.64
C VAL A 68 17.99 -2.21 2.16
N VAL A 69 17.40 -1.09 1.79
CA VAL A 69 16.02 -0.75 2.14
C VAL A 69 15.12 -1.06 0.96
N VAL A 70 14.23 -2.02 1.14
CA VAL A 70 13.22 -2.43 0.17
C VAL A 70 11.91 -1.71 0.50
N MET A 71 11.64 -0.62 -0.23
CA MET A 71 10.39 0.14 -0.07
C MET A 71 9.30 -0.49 -0.92
N VAL A 72 8.31 -1.08 -0.26
CA VAL A 72 7.16 -1.72 -0.92
C VAL A 72 6.04 -0.72 -1.08
N VAL A 73 5.60 -0.52 -2.32
CA VAL A 73 4.45 0.32 -2.67
C VAL A 73 3.35 -0.51 -3.34
N ASP A 74 2.12 -0.10 -3.16
CA ASP A 74 0.97 -0.63 -3.89
C ASP A 74 0.88 0.10 -5.24
N LEU A 75 1.15 -0.58 -6.34
CA LEU A 75 1.15 0.05 -7.66
C LEU A 75 -0.24 0.59 -8.05
N PHE A 76 -1.32 -0.03 -7.54
CA PHE A 76 -2.68 0.45 -7.75
C PHE A 76 -2.97 1.74 -6.97
N ASP A 77 -2.41 1.88 -5.76
CA ASP A 77 -2.62 3.02 -4.87
C ASP A 77 -1.27 3.64 -4.50
N LEU A 78 -0.56 4.11 -5.52
CA LEU A 78 0.80 4.62 -5.38
C LEU A 78 0.85 5.83 -4.44
N GLU A 79 -0.10 6.77 -4.58
CA GLU A 79 -0.16 8.00 -3.75
C GLU A 79 -0.35 7.66 -2.26
N GLY A 80 -1.22 6.69 -1.96
CA GLY A 80 -1.40 6.20 -0.60
C GLY A 80 -0.26 5.32 -0.07
N SER A 81 0.79 5.08 -0.87
CA SER A 81 1.88 4.15 -0.54
C SER A 81 3.23 4.82 -0.31
N TRP A 82 3.39 6.10 -0.67
CA TRP A 82 4.64 6.82 -0.49
C TRP A 82 4.93 7.09 1.00
N ILE A 83 6.20 6.88 1.40
CA ILE A 83 6.71 7.30 2.71
C ILE A 83 7.44 8.61 2.51
N SER A 84 6.78 9.72 2.83
CA SER A 84 7.35 11.06 2.66
C SER A 84 8.65 11.22 3.45
N GLY A 85 9.70 11.72 2.79
CA GLY A 85 10.98 12.03 3.43
C GLY A 85 11.82 10.81 3.85
N ILE A 86 11.47 9.60 3.43
CA ILE A 86 12.21 8.36 3.78
C ILE A 86 13.71 8.48 3.52
N HIS A 87 14.13 9.11 2.43
CA HIS A 87 15.54 9.27 2.06
C HIS A 87 16.37 10.00 3.15
N ARG A 88 15.74 10.93 3.89
CA ARG A 88 16.39 11.63 5.01
C ARG A 88 16.54 10.73 6.24
N LEU A 89 15.53 9.87 6.46
CA LEU A 89 15.45 9.02 7.64
C LEU A 89 16.40 7.82 7.53
N ILE A 90 16.54 7.23 6.34
CA ILE A 90 17.41 6.07 6.13
C ILE A 90 18.88 6.41 5.87
N GLY A 91 19.28 7.70 5.99
CA GLY A 91 20.70 8.10 5.99
C GLY A 91 21.49 7.77 4.70
N GLY A 92 20.84 7.73 3.53
CA GLY A 92 21.50 7.45 2.26
C GLY A 92 21.78 5.97 1.99
N GLN A 93 21.10 5.06 2.67
CA GLN A 93 21.15 3.61 2.41
C GLN A 93 20.67 3.28 0.98
N THR A 94 21.06 2.11 0.48
CA THR A 94 20.61 1.62 -0.82
C THR A 94 19.09 1.42 -0.81
N LEU A 95 18.36 2.16 -1.66
CA LEU A 95 16.89 2.10 -1.73
C LEU A 95 16.43 1.38 -2.99
N LEU A 96 15.77 0.24 -2.80
CA LEU A 96 15.09 -0.51 -3.87
C LEU A 96 13.58 -0.28 -3.78
N LEU A 97 12.96 0.21 -4.85
CA LEU A 97 11.50 0.36 -4.94
C LEU A 97 10.86 -0.93 -5.45
N VAL A 98 9.94 -1.50 -4.69
CA VAL A 98 9.19 -2.69 -5.07
C VAL A 98 7.72 -2.33 -5.28
N ALA A 99 7.32 -2.31 -6.55
CA ALA A 99 5.95 -2.06 -6.98
C ALA A 99 5.15 -3.38 -6.92
N ASN A 100 4.43 -3.58 -5.82
CA ASN A 100 3.62 -4.78 -5.60
C ASN A 100 2.24 -4.67 -6.25
N LYS A 101 1.56 -5.81 -6.38
CA LYS A 101 0.23 -5.97 -6.98
C LYS A 101 0.21 -5.72 -8.51
N CYS A 102 1.31 -5.99 -9.19
CA CYS A 102 1.41 -5.85 -10.65
C CYS A 102 0.38 -6.73 -11.41
N ASP A 103 -0.10 -7.81 -10.80
CA ASP A 103 -1.15 -8.69 -11.32
C ASP A 103 -2.51 -8.02 -11.51
N LEU A 104 -2.73 -6.88 -10.86
CA LEU A 104 -3.95 -6.08 -11.02
C LEU A 104 -3.99 -5.28 -12.33
N PHE A 105 -2.86 -5.14 -13.01
CA PHE A 105 -2.76 -4.32 -14.21
C PHE A 105 -3.17 -5.08 -15.49
N PRO A 106 -3.64 -4.38 -16.54
CA PRO A 106 -3.99 -5.00 -17.80
C PRO A 106 -2.86 -5.85 -18.40
N LEU A 107 -3.19 -6.89 -19.17
CA LEU A 107 -2.18 -7.80 -19.78
C LEU A 107 -1.26 -7.11 -20.75
N ASP A 108 -1.78 -6.11 -21.45
CA ASP A 108 -1.08 -5.29 -22.45
C ASP A 108 -0.32 -4.11 -21.85
N THR A 109 -0.15 -4.08 -20.52
CA THR A 109 0.61 -3.04 -19.84
C THR A 109 2.05 -3.03 -20.32
N ASN A 110 2.50 -1.88 -20.81
CA ASN A 110 3.90 -1.65 -21.18
C ASN A 110 4.74 -1.39 -19.91
N TRP A 111 5.30 -2.47 -19.37
CA TRP A 111 6.06 -2.41 -18.10
C TRP A 111 7.30 -1.52 -18.18
N HIS A 112 7.94 -1.41 -19.32
CA HIS A 112 9.07 -0.49 -19.49
C HIS A 112 8.61 0.97 -19.32
N ARG A 113 7.47 1.34 -19.92
CA ARG A 113 6.90 2.69 -19.76
C ARG A 113 6.51 2.96 -18.30
N VAL A 114 5.90 1.98 -17.63
CA VAL A 114 5.53 2.08 -16.20
C VAL A 114 6.77 2.22 -15.32
N GLU A 115 7.86 1.50 -15.63
CA GLU A 115 9.12 1.62 -14.91
C GLU A 115 9.71 3.03 -15.02
N GLN A 116 9.79 3.57 -16.24
CA GLN A 116 10.26 4.94 -16.47
C GLN A 116 9.39 5.98 -15.76
N TRP A 117 8.08 5.77 -15.79
CA TRP A 117 7.14 6.61 -15.07
C TRP A 117 7.37 6.53 -13.55
N LEU A 118 7.56 5.34 -12.97
CA LEU A 118 7.87 5.19 -11.54
C LEU A 118 9.19 5.85 -11.15
N TYR A 119 10.22 5.82 -12.00
CA TYR A 119 11.46 6.57 -11.73
C TYR A 119 11.20 8.09 -11.67
N ARG A 120 10.34 8.63 -12.54
CA ARG A 120 9.95 10.05 -12.46
C ARG A 120 9.17 10.35 -11.20
N GLN A 121 8.18 9.53 -10.88
CA GLN A 121 7.39 9.68 -9.64
C GLN A 121 8.27 9.60 -8.38
N ALA A 122 9.18 8.66 -8.31
CA ALA A 122 10.15 8.56 -7.21
C ALA A 122 11.00 9.84 -7.10
N ARG A 123 11.47 10.38 -8.24
CA ARG A 123 12.27 11.62 -8.26
C ARG A 123 11.46 12.83 -7.78
N GLU A 124 10.19 12.93 -8.15
CA GLU A 124 9.27 13.99 -7.66
C GLU A 124 9.09 13.92 -6.14
N GLN A 125 9.12 12.70 -5.57
CA GLN A 125 9.13 12.49 -4.11
C GLN A 125 10.53 12.71 -3.48
N GLY A 126 11.53 13.11 -4.27
CA GLY A 126 12.91 13.31 -3.81
C GLY A 126 13.64 12.01 -3.52
N LEU A 127 13.22 10.87 -4.10
CA LEU A 127 13.82 9.56 -3.88
C LEU A 127 14.83 9.22 -4.96
N ALA A 128 16.04 8.87 -4.53
CA ALA A 128 17.07 8.26 -5.38
C ALA A 128 16.98 6.73 -5.20
N VAL A 129 16.29 6.06 -6.12
CA VAL A 129 16.13 4.60 -6.07
C VAL A 129 17.21 3.91 -6.90
N SER A 130 17.80 2.85 -6.33
CA SER A 130 18.84 2.03 -6.99
C SER A 130 18.26 1.03 -8.01
N GLY A 131 16.94 0.91 -8.04
CA GLY A 131 16.23 0.06 -8.99
C GLY A 131 14.74 0.00 -8.68
N ILE A 132 13.98 -0.56 -9.63
CA ILE A 132 12.56 -0.84 -9.48
C ILE A 132 12.33 -2.31 -9.77
N SER A 133 11.48 -2.97 -9.00
CA SER A 133 11.05 -4.35 -9.23
C SER A 133 9.54 -4.44 -9.18
N PHE A 134 8.94 -5.07 -10.19
CA PHE A 134 7.51 -5.35 -10.23
C PHE A 134 7.24 -6.75 -9.67
N VAL A 135 6.35 -6.83 -8.70
CA VAL A 135 5.99 -8.11 -8.08
C VAL A 135 4.48 -8.24 -7.88
N SER A 136 4.03 -9.47 -7.81
CA SER A 136 2.78 -9.82 -7.15
C SER A 136 3.07 -10.84 -6.06
N ALA A 137 3.09 -10.39 -4.82
CA ALA A 137 3.27 -11.27 -3.67
C ALA A 137 2.11 -12.29 -3.56
N GLU A 138 0.90 -11.89 -3.92
CA GLU A 138 -0.29 -12.75 -3.96
C GLU A 138 -0.16 -13.87 -5.00
N LYS A 139 0.29 -13.56 -6.22
CA LYS A 139 0.42 -14.50 -7.34
C LYS A 139 1.80 -15.11 -7.49
N ASN A 140 2.72 -14.79 -6.57
CA ASN A 140 4.11 -15.29 -6.61
C ASN A 140 4.84 -14.94 -7.91
N VAL A 141 4.62 -13.71 -8.44
CA VAL A 141 5.23 -13.21 -9.67
C VAL A 141 6.38 -12.28 -9.34
N GLY A 142 7.50 -12.39 -10.03
CA GLY A 142 8.66 -11.51 -9.91
C GLY A 142 9.50 -11.72 -8.63
N ILE A 143 9.21 -12.72 -7.80
CA ILE A 143 9.86 -12.92 -6.51
C ILE A 143 11.32 -13.37 -6.68
N ASP A 144 11.60 -14.31 -7.58
CA ASP A 144 12.96 -14.80 -7.82
C ASP A 144 13.87 -13.68 -8.40
N ALA A 145 13.33 -12.86 -9.32
CA ALA A 145 14.04 -11.70 -9.86
C ALA A 145 14.30 -10.64 -8.77
N LEU A 146 13.36 -10.43 -7.85
CA LEU A 146 13.53 -9.53 -6.71
C LEU A 146 14.64 -10.04 -5.78
N ILE A 147 14.68 -11.33 -5.47
CA ILE A 147 15.73 -11.95 -4.64
C ILE A 147 17.10 -11.72 -5.26
N GLU A 148 17.23 -11.99 -6.56
CA GLU A 148 18.48 -11.77 -7.27
C GLU A 148 18.91 -10.29 -7.29
N ARG A 149 17.95 -9.38 -7.46
CA ARG A 149 18.21 -7.95 -7.38
C ARG A 149 18.69 -7.51 -6.00
N ILE A 150 18.08 -8.04 -4.93
CA ILE A 150 18.50 -7.77 -3.56
C ILE A 150 19.93 -8.27 -3.32
N ARG A 151 20.27 -9.49 -3.79
CA ARG A 151 21.63 -10.03 -3.71
C ARG A 151 22.67 -9.13 -4.39
N GLN A 152 22.36 -8.63 -5.59
CA GLN A 152 23.24 -7.72 -6.33
C GLN A 152 23.42 -6.36 -5.64
N LEU A 153 22.43 -5.88 -4.92
CA LEU A 153 22.48 -4.59 -4.22
C LEU A 153 23.21 -4.66 -2.87
N ARG A 154 23.27 -5.83 -2.23
CA ARG A 154 24.04 -6.03 -1.00
C ARG A 154 25.54 -5.99 -1.30
N ARG A 155 26.26 -5.14 -0.59
CA ARG A 155 27.71 -4.92 -0.77
C ARG A 155 28.55 -5.94 0.02
N SER A 156 27.97 -6.47 1.10
CA SER A 156 28.59 -7.48 1.96
C SER A 156 27.53 -8.47 2.47
N SER A 157 27.97 -9.65 2.89
CA SER A 157 27.10 -10.72 3.37
C SER A 157 26.42 -10.41 4.71
N ASP A 158 26.99 -9.52 5.51
CA ASP A 158 26.43 -9.09 6.80
C ASP A 158 25.48 -7.89 6.69
N GLU A 159 25.28 -7.35 5.49
CA GLU A 159 24.37 -6.24 5.25
C GLU A 159 22.90 -6.69 5.33
N ASN A 160 22.15 -6.03 6.20
CA ASN A 160 20.74 -6.35 6.41
C ASN A 160 19.84 -5.83 5.28
N VAL A 161 18.69 -6.47 5.12
CA VAL A 161 17.63 -6.08 4.17
C VAL A 161 16.37 -5.73 4.94
N TYR A 162 15.96 -4.47 4.90
CA TYR A 162 14.75 -3.98 5.59
C TYR A 162 13.59 -3.84 4.61
N LEU A 163 12.45 -4.47 4.92
CA LEU A 163 11.20 -4.25 4.20
C LEU A 163 10.43 -3.12 4.88
N VAL A 164 10.27 -2.02 4.18
CA VAL A 164 9.52 -0.84 4.68
C VAL A 164 8.33 -0.54 3.76
N GLY A 165 7.29 0.07 4.28
CA GLY A 165 6.11 0.44 3.50
C GLY A 165 4.89 0.75 4.36
N MET A 166 3.88 1.33 3.73
CA MET A 166 2.59 1.59 4.36
C MET A 166 1.84 0.30 4.72
N THR A 167 0.80 0.40 5.53
CA THR A 167 -0.13 -0.71 5.75
C THR A 167 -0.85 -1.10 4.46
N ASN A 168 -1.17 -2.37 4.29
CA ASN A 168 -1.93 -2.93 3.15
C ASN A 168 -1.23 -2.83 1.77
N VAL A 169 0.05 -2.49 1.69
CA VAL A 169 0.82 -2.59 0.43
C VAL A 169 1.27 -4.02 0.12
N GLY A 170 1.07 -4.95 1.07
CA GLY A 170 1.40 -6.37 0.92
C GLY A 170 2.80 -6.76 1.38
N LYS A 171 3.41 -5.98 2.31
CA LYS A 171 4.74 -6.27 2.90
C LYS A 171 4.84 -7.67 3.49
N SER A 172 3.93 -8.03 4.40
CA SER A 172 3.97 -9.32 5.08
C SER A 172 3.76 -10.49 4.13
N THR A 173 2.88 -10.33 3.12
CA THR A 173 2.73 -11.34 2.07
C THR A 173 4.02 -11.48 1.26
N LEU A 174 4.66 -10.35 0.92
CA LEU A 174 5.94 -10.34 0.20
C LEU A 174 7.06 -10.99 1.04
N MET A 175 7.14 -10.63 2.32
CA MET A 175 8.11 -11.24 3.25
C MET A 175 7.97 -12.75 3.31
N ASN A 176 6.74 -13.27 3.44
CA ASN A 176 6.48 -14.70 3.45
C ASN A 176 6.97 -15.38 2.15
N ARG A 177 6.72 -14.76 0.97
CA ARG A 177 7.22 -15.28 -0.31
C ARG A 177 8.73 -15.24 -0.43
N LEU A 178 9.36 -14.15 0.04
CA LEU A 178 10.82 -14.06 0.05
C LEU A 178 11.44 -15.13 0.94
N MET A 179 10.90 -15.35 2.13
CA MET A 179 11.37 -16.41 3.04
C MET A 179 11.24 -17.82 2.42
N GLU A 180 10.07 -18.14 1.85
CA GLU A 180 9.82 -19.42 1.19
C GLU A 180 10.86 -19.72 0.08
N ARG A 181 11.20 -18.69 -0.73
CA ARG A 181 12.09 -18.85 -1.88
C ARG A 181 13.57 -18.74 -1.54
N TRP A 182 13.92 -17.85 -0.63
CA TRP A 182 15.32 -17.66 -0.22
C TRP A 182 15.90 -18.92 0.39
N VAL A 183 15.17 -19.53 1.31
CA VAL A 183 15.59 -20.78 1.99
C VAL A 183 15.60 -21.98 1.03
N ALA A 184 14.64 -22.09 0.11
CA ALA A 184 14.60 -23.17 -0.87
C ALA A 184 15.83 -23.16 -1.82
N GLY A 185 16.45 -22.01 -2.03
CA GLY A 185 17.63 -21.85 -2.92
C GLY A 185 18.95 -22.28 -2.29
N GLU A 186 19.05 -22.39 -0.97
CA GLU A 186 20.30 -22.71 -0.27
C GLU A 186 20.48 -24.19 0.09
N GLY A 187 19.54 -25.05 -0.29
CA GLY A 187 19.63 -26.50 -0.03
C GLY A 187 19.57 -26.89 1.44
N ASP A 188 19.31 -25.92 2.30
CA ASP A 188 19.24 -26.13 3.75
C ASP A 188 17.86 -26.64 4.19
N LYS A 189 17.89 -27.53 5.19
CA LYS A 189 16.70 -28.19 5.71
C LYS A 189 15.75 -27.18 6.41
N PRO A 190 14.43 -27.46 6.43
CA PRO A 190 13.41 -26.61 7.09
C PRO A 190 13.68 -26.26 8.56
N GLU A 191 14.65 -26.93 9.20
CA GLU A 191 15.02 -26.71 10.61
C GLU A 191 15.72 -25.36 10.85
N ASN A 192 16.35 -24.75 9.83
CA ASN A 192 16.98 -23.43 9.96
C ASN A 192 15.97 -22.27 9.91
N ILE A 193 14.78 -22.48 9.35
CA ILE A 193 13.66 -21.50 9.41
C ILE A 193 13.16 -21.33 10.86
N ARG A 194 13.40 -22.29 11.74
CA ARG A 194 12.99 -22.25 13.16
C ARG A 194 13.76 -21.22 14.00
N LYS A 195 14.81 -20.63 13.48
CA LYS A 195 15.56 -19.52 14.15
C LYS A 195 15.07 -18.15 13.74
N VAL A 196 13.74 -17.96 13.56
CA VAL A 196 13.19 -16.62 13.52
C VAL A 196 13.43 -15.97 14.88
N THR A 197 14.47 -15.20 14.98
CA THR A 197 14.76 -14.43 16.17
C THR A 197 14.05 -13.10 16.05
N THR A 198 13.04 -12.92 16.87
CA THR A 198 12.58 -11.58 17.19
C THR A 198 13.70 -10.95 18.03
N SER A 199 14.51 -10.12 17.39
CA SER A 199 15.52 -9.36 18.12
C SER A 199 14.94 -8.00 18.44
N PRO A 200 14.85 -7.61 19.72
CA PRO A 200 14.71 -6.20 20.03
C PRO A 200 15.98 -5.52 19.52
N TYR A 201 15.82 -4.65 18.54
CA TYR A 201 16.92 -3.80 18.10
C TYR A 201 17.36 -2.95 19.31
N PRO A 202 18.65 -2.92 19.70
CA PRO A 202 19.09 -2.15 20.84
C PRO A 202 18.64 -0.70 20.71
N GLY A 203 17.84 -0.23 21.67
CA GLY A 203 17.32 1.14 21.69
C GLY A 203 15.92 1.35 21.10
N THR A 204 15.26 0.32 20.53
CA THR A 204 13.89 0.40 20.08
C THR A 204 13.01 -0.61 20.83
N THR A 205 11.85 -0.18 21.30
CA THR A 205 10.77 -1.06 21.82
C THR A 205 9.92 -1.65 20.67
N LEU A 206 10.47 -1.67 19.43
CA LEU A 206 9.73 -1.90 18.21
C LEU A 206 9.88 -3.34 17.72
N ASP A 207 8.77 -3.96 17.42
CA ASP A 207 8.64 -5.36 17.00
C ASP A 207 9.06 -5.59 15.56
N MET A 208 10.37 -5.60 15.31
CA MET A 208 10.90 -6.05 14.02
C MET A 208 11.08 -7.56 14.02
N ILE A 209 10.71 -8.19 12.92
CA ILE A 209 10.93 -9.61 12.69
C ILE A 209 12.18 -9.75 11.84
N ALA A 210 13.21 -10.38 12.41
CA ALA A 210 14.46 -10.65 11.71
C ALA A 210 14.52 -12.15 11.33
N VAL A 211 14.76 -12.44 10.06
CA VAL A 211 14.97 -13.77 9.51
C VAL A 211 16.38 -13.87 8.96
N PRO A 212 17.19 -14.81 9.40
CA PRO A 212 18.55 -14.98 8.88
C PRO A 212 18.56 -15.24 7.37
N LEU A 213 19.50 -14.61 6.68
CA LEU A 213 19.74 -14.81 5.25
C LEU A 213 20.64 -16.03 4.95
N GLY A 214 21.19 -16.66 5.99
CA GLY A 214 22.11 -17.79 5.85
C GLY A 214 23.58 -17.39 5.68
N ASP A 215 23.86 -16.20 5.24
CA ASP A 215 25.19 -15.66 4.93
C ASP A 215 25.71 -14.60 5.94
N GLY A 216 24.99 -14.39 7.04
CA GLY A 216 25.37 -13.47 8.13
C GLY A 216 24.44 -12.25 8.30
N GLY A 217 23.68 -11.87 7.26
CA GLY A 217 22.68 -10.81 7.31
C GLY A 217 21.29 -11.29 7.66
N PHE A 218 20.34 -10.35 7.75
CA PHE A 218 18.94 -10.61 8.07
C PHE A 218 17.99 -9.92 7.08
N PHE A 219 16.90 -10.61 6.74
CA PHE A 219 15.67 -9.94 6.31
C PHE A 219 14.93 -9.44 7.53
N ILE A 220 14.56 -8.16 7.51
CA ILE A 220 13.90 -7.52 8.63
C ILE A 220 12.58 -6.92 8.14
N ASP A 221 11.45 -7.51 8.59
CA ASP A 221 10.14 -6.93 8.36
C ASP A 221 9.87 -5.83 9.36
N THR A 222 9.55 -4.65 8.84
CA THR A 222 9.17 -3.52 9.68
C THR A 222 7.66 -3.42 9.79
N PRO A 223 7.13 -2.97 10.94
CA PRO A 223 5.73 -2.62 11.04
C PRO A 223 5.31 -1.62 9.97
N GLY A 224 4.04 -1.66 9.53
CA GLY A 224 3.53 -0.72 8.54
C GLY A 224 3.21 0.65 9.13
N LEU A 225 3.38 1.71 8.34
CA LEU A 225 2.89 3.03 8.70
C LEU A 225 1.40 3.15 8.33
N ILE A 226 0.58 3.64 9.27
CA ILE A 226 -0.80 4.05 8.97
C ILE A 226 -0.78 5.48 8.46
N HIS A 227 -1.29 5.68 7.26
CA HIS A 227 -1.51 7.02 6.71
C HIS A 227 -3.00 7.28 6.56
N GLY A 228 -3.55 8.17 7.35
CA GLY A 228 -5.00 8.44 7.42
C GLY A 228 -5.62 9.08 6.18
N ARG A 229 -4.82 9.36 5.13
CA ARG A 229 -5.26 10.05 3.91
C ARG A 229 -5.78 9.13 2.81
N ARG A 230 -5.96 7.85 3.09
CA ARG A 230 -6.50 6.87 2.15
C ARG A 230 -7.97 6.61 2.43
N LEU A 231 -8.78 6.62 1.39
CA LEU A 231 -10.22 6.39 1.45
C LEU A 231 -10.60 5.07 2.15
N ILE A 232 -9.77 4.04 1.98
CA ILE A 232 -10.00 2.71 2.57
C ILE A 232 -10.10 2.69 4.10
N HIS A 233 -9.54 3.68 4.80
CA HIS A 233 -9.59 3.75 6.27
C HIS A 233 -10.96 4.14 6.82
N TYR A 234 -11.84 4.70 5.98
CA TYR A 234 -13.19 5.10 6.34
C TYR A 234 -14.25 4.04 5.99
N LEU A 235 -13.82 2.90 5.44
CA LEU A 235 -14.73 1.87 4.95
C LEU A 235 -14.97 0.77 5.98
N VAL A 236 -16.21 0.32 6.07
CA VAL A 236 -16.53 -0.93 6.76
C VAL A 236 -15.97 -2.13 5.97
N PRO A 237 -15.70 -3.28 6.61
CA PRO A 237 -15.04 -4.42 5.96
C PRO A 237 -15.74 -4.91 4.67
N GLU A 238 -17.06 -4.80 4.58
CA GLU A 238 -17.81 -5.18 3.39
C GLU A 238 -17.53 -4.26 2.21
N ASP A 239 -17.56 -2.95 2.43
CA ASP A 239 -17.28 -1.93 1.41
C ASP A 239 -15.80 -1.96 1.00
N LEU A 240 -14.89 -2.17 1.95
CA LEU A 240 -13.46 -2.32 1.69
C LEU A 240 -13.19 -3.45 0.68
N ARG A 241 -13.88 -4.60 0.82
CA ARG A 241 -13.73 -5.72 -0.13
C ARG A 241 -14.14 -5.38 -1.56
N ARG A 242 -15.01 -4.39 -1.75
CA ARG A 242 -15.49 -3.93 -3.06
C ARG A 242 -14.56 -2.86 -3.65
N VAL A 243 -13.97 -2.03 -2.81
CA VAL A 243 -13.12 -0.90 -3.24
C VAL A 243 -11.70 -1.36 -3.56
N VAL A 244 -11.12 -2.26 -2.75
CA VAL A 244 -9.80 -2.82 -3.03
C VAL A 244 -9.90 -3.86 -4.15
N PRO A 245 -9.26 -3.65 -5.31
CA PRO A 245 -9.36 -4.59 -6.42
C PRO A 245 -8.69 -5.93 -6.06
N ARG A 246 -9.36 -7.03 -6.44
CA ARG A 246 -8.87 -8.41 -6.27
C ARG A 246 -8.67 -9.13 -7.60
N ARG A 247 -9.04 -8.48 -8.67
CA ARG A 247 -8.94 -8.97 -10.04
C ARG A 247 -8.27 -7.90 -10.88
N ARG A 248 -7.77 -8.31 -12.02
CA ARG A 248 -7.21 -7.40 -13.01
C ARG A 248 -8.19 -6.29 -13.34
N LEU A 249 -7.70 -5.05 -13.30
CA LEU A 249 -8.46 -3.86 -13.62
C LEU A 249 -8.98 -3.91 -15.06
N ARG A 250 -10.22 -3.51 -15.24
CA ARG A 250 -10.85 -3.31 -16.54
C ARG A 250 -11.17 -1.83 -16.69
N PRO A 251 -10.35 -1.07 -17.41
CA PRO A 251 -10.58 0.36 -17.56
C PRO A 251 -11.95 0.66 -18.13
N LYS A 252 -12.69 1.60 -17.52
CA LYS A 252 -14.02 2.03 -17.97
C LYS A 252 -13.89 3.40 -18.62
N ILE A 253 -14.30 3.52 -19.88
CA ILE A 253 -14.15 4.72 -20.68
C ILE A 253 -15.47 5.48 -20.72
N TYR A 254 -15.44 6.76 -20.38
CA TYR A 254 -16.57 7.67 -20.47
C TYR A 254 -16.22 8.86 -21.37
N GLN A 255 -16.98 9.00 -22.46
CA GLN A 255 -16.97 10.23 -23.25
C GLN A 255 -17.85 11.24 -22.55
N LEU A 256 -17.28 12.34 -22.09
CA LEU A 256 -18.00 13.39 -21.38
C LEU A 256 -17.94 14.71 -22.13
N ASP A 257 -19.04 15.43 -22.00
CA ASP A 257 -19.17 16.85 -22.32
C ASP A 257 -19.11 17.67 -21.03
N PRO A 258 -18.69 18.95 -21.05
CA PRO A 258 -18.83 19.84 -19.91
C PRO A 258 -20.27 19.85 -19.36
N GLY A 259 -20.41 19.95 -18.04
CA GLY A 259 -21.69 19.85 -17.36
C GLY A 259 -22.17 18.43 -17.09
N GLN A 260 -21.29 17.43 -17.22
CA GLN A 260 -21.55 16.04 -16.83
C GLN A 260 -20.75 15.66 -15.59
N THR A 261 -21.29 14.71 -14.83
CA THR A 261 -20.76 14.19 -13.57
C THR A 261 -20.59 12.69 -13.62
N LEU A 262 -19.50 12.20 -13.04
CA LEU A 262 -19.31 10.79 -12.69
C LEU A 262 -19.32 10.63 -11.17
N PHE A 263 -20.11 9.69 -10.69
CA PHE A 263 -20.04 9.19 -9.32
C PHE A 263 -19.29 7.87 -9.30
N PHE A 264 -18.39 7.72 -8.34
CA PHE A 264 -17.67 6.48 -8.04
C PHE A 264 -18.29 5.86 -6.78
N GLY A 265 -19.43 5.17 -6.95
CA GLY A 265 -20.33 4.88 -5.83
C GLY A 265 -20.78 6.17 -5.15
N SER A 266 -20.83 6.17 -3.81
CA SER A 266 -20.95 7.38 -2.98
C SER A 266 -19.59 7.79 -2.37
N LEU A 267 -18.48 7.17 -2.84
CA LEU A 267 -17.14 7.38 -2.30
C LEU A 267 -16.54 8.70 -2.76
N ALA A 268 -16.76 9.02 -4.03
CA ALA A 268 -16.25 10.23 -4.66
C ALA A 268 -17.14 10.63 -5.83
N ARG A 269 -17.01 11.90 -6.24
CA ARG A 269 -17.70 12.46 -7.40
C ARG A 269 -16.73 13.33 -8.18
N MET A 270 -16.83 13.29 -9.50
CA MET A 270 -16.09 14.14 -10.43
C MET A 270 -17.09 14.91 -11.31
N ASP A 271 -17.06 16.23 -11.25
CA ASP A 271 -17.81 17.11 -12.10
C ASP A 271 -16.91 17.65 -13.20
N PHE A 272 -17.21 17.43 -14.45
CA PHE A 272 -16.53 18.04 -15.59
C PHE A 272 -17.18 19.39 -15.91
N LEU A 273 -16.45 20.47 -15.62
CA LEU A 273 -16.95 21.83 -15.69
C LEU A 273 -16.70 22.46 -17.05
N GLU A 274 -15.42 22.50 -17.46
CA GLU A 274 -14.98 23.15 -18.69
C GLU A 274 -13.88 22.33 -19.37
N GLY A 275 -13.81 22.42 -20.70
CA GLY A 275 -12.86 21.71 -21.54
C GLY A 275 -13.52 21.16 -22.80
N PRO A 276 -12.74 20.65 -23.76
CA PRO A 276 -13.29 19.98 -24.93
C PRO A 276 -13.95 18.66 -24.54
N ARG A 277 -14.96 18.22 -25.33
CA ARG A 277 -15.48 16.86 -25.17
C ARG A 277 -14.37 15.85 -25.30
N GLN A 278 -14.22 14.95 -24.29
CA GLN A 278 -13.09 14.03 -24.21
C GLN A 278 -13.37 12.76 -23.43
N SER A 279 -12.43 11.82 -23.52
CA SER A 279 -12.48 10.55 -22.81
C SER A 279 -11.85 10.65 -21.43
N PHE A 280 -12.57 10.13 -20.44
CA PHE A 280 -12.09 9.85 -19.10
C PHE A 280 -11.99 8.34 -18.91
N VAL A 281 -10.79 7.83 -18.67
CA VAL A 281 -10.53 6.39 -18.49
C VAL A 281 -10.35 6.12 -17.01
N CYS A 282 -11.31 5.43 -16.42
CA CYS A 282 -11.37 5.17 -14.99
C CYS A 282 -10.75 3.81 -14.66
N TYR A 283 -9.71 3.80 -13.84
CA TYR A 283 -9.02 2.62 -13.34
C TYR A 283 -9.33 2.43 -11.85
N LEU A 284 -10.33 1.62 -11.56
CA LEU A 284 -10.77 1.28 -10.21
C LEU A 284 -11.34 -0.14 -10.17
N SER A 285 -11.63 -0.63 -8.96
CA SER A 285 -12.26 -1.94 -8.79
C SER A 285 -13.56 -2.06 -9.60
N ASP A 286 -13.76 -3.21 -10.26
CA ASP A 286 -14.99 -3.49 -11.02
C ASP A 286 -16.25 -3.45 -10.15
N ASP A 287 -16.10 -3.70 -8.85
CA ASP A 287 -17.19 -3.70 -7.86
C ASP A 287 -17.61 -2.29 -7.42
N VAL A 288 -16.85 -1.26 -7.83
CA VAL A 288 -17.25 0.14 -7.69
C VAL A 288 -18.05 0.56 -8.91
N ARG A 289 -19.33 0.84 -8.71
CA ARG A 289 -20.21 1.31 -9.78
C ARG A 289 -19.91 2.76 -10.14
N ILE A 290 -19.72 3.03 -11.43
CA ILE A 290 -19.62 4.38 -11.94
C ILE A 290 -20.97 4.78 -12.48
N HIS A 291 -21.53 5.89 -11.98
CA HIS A 291 -22.80 6.43 -12.45
C HIS A 291 -22.62 7.79 -13.10
N ARG A 292 -23.06 7.94 -14.35
CA ARG A 292 -23.01 9.22 -15.10
C ARG A 292 -24.33 9.95 -15.01
N THR A 293 -24.27 11.24 -14.74
CA THR A 293 -25.45 12.12 -14.72
C THR A 293 -25.10 13.53 -15.25
N LYS A 294 -26.08 14.41 -15.37
CA LYS A 294 -25.89 15.83 -15.63
C LYS A 294 -25.51 16.52 -14.32
N LEU A 295 -24.60 17.50 -14.36
CA LEU A 295 -24.14 18.28 -13.21
C LEU A 295 -25.32 18.86 -12.41
N GLN A 296 -26.33 19.39 -13.09
CA GLN A 296 -27.52 20.00 -12.47
C GLN A 296 -28.34 19.01 -11.61
N ARG A 297 -28.22 17.70 -11.85
CA ARG A 297 -28.93 16.66 -11.11
C ARG A 297 -28.07 15.99 -10.07
N ALA A 298 -26.76 16.27 -10.04
CA ALA A 298 -25.80 15.52 -9.24
C ALA A 298 -26.09 15.62 -7.75
N ASP A 299 -26.41 16.80 -7.23
CA ASP A 299 -26.67 17.00 -5.79
C ASP A 299 -27.97 16.30 -5.34
N ALA A 300 -29.01 16.35 -6.15
CA ALA A 300 -30.27 15.66 -5.85
C ALA A 300 -30.04 14.14 -5.86
N LEU A 301 -29.38 13.63 -6.89
CA LEU A 301 -29.06 12.21 -7.02
C LEU A 301 -28.25 11.68 -5.84
N TYR A 302 -27.24 12.42 -5.38
CA TYR A 302 -26.44 12.03 -4.23
C TYR A 302 -27.27 11.98 -2.94
N ARG A 303 -28.08 13.01 -2.68
CA ARG A 303 -28.94 13.06 -1.49
C ARG A 303 -29.97 11.94 -1.43
N GLU A 304 -30.52 11.56 -2.58
CA GLU A 304 -31.61 10.56 -2.67
C GLU A 304 -31.08 9.12 -2.70
N HIS A 305 -29.88 8.91 -3.24
CA HIS A 305 -29.42 7.56 -3.61
C HIS A 305 -28.07 7.15 -3.06
N ALA A 306 -27.44 7.98 -2.18
CA ALA A 306 -26.18 7.60 -1.53
C ALA A 306 -26.38 6.37 -0.64
N GLY A 307 -25.50 5.39 -0.78
CA GLY A 307 -25.58 4.12 -0.07
C GLY A 307 -26.51 3.09 -0.69
N GLU A 308 -27.17 3.42 -1.79
CA GLU A 308 -28.11 2.55 -2.52
C GLU A 308 -27.70 2.38 -3.98
N LEU A 309 -28.28 3.16 -4.90
CA LEU A 309 -27.88 3.19 -6.30
C LEU A 309 -26.41 3.58 -6.45
N LEU A 310 -26.00 4.59 -5.68
CA LEU A 310 -24.62 5.01 -5.56
C LEU A 310 -23.96 4.23 -4.42
N SER A 311 -23.37 3.08 -4.72
CA SER A 311 -22.71 2.19 -3.76
C SER A 311 -21.48 1.56 -4.42
N PRO A 312 -20.34 1.28 -3.68
CA PRO A 312 -20.13 1.51 -2.26
C PRO A 312 -20.00 2.99 -1.88
N PRO A 313 -20.02 3.37 -0.57
CA PRO A 313 -20.43 2.56 0.55
C PRO A 313 -21.90 2.14 0.47
N GLY A 314 -22.25 1.02 1.15
CA GLY A 314 -23.63 0.61 1.32
C GLY A 314 -24.35 1.43 2.40
N ARG A 315 -25.65 1.12 2.65
CA ARG A 315 -26.50 1.86 3.61
C ARG A 315 -25.91 2.01 5.01
N GLU A 316 -25.19 1.01 5.50
CA GLU A 316 -24.53 1.07 6.80
C GLU A 316 -23.26 1.90 6.73
N GLY A 317 -22.42 1.66 5.72
CA GLY A 317 -21.14 2.33 5.52
C GLY A 317 -21.31 3.83 5.32
N ILE A 318 -22.31 4.28 4.52
CA ILE A 318 -22.51 5.70 4.22
C ILE A 318 -22.82 6.56 5.45
N ARG A 319 -23.43 5.98 6.48
CA ARG A 319 -23.71 6.69 7.73
C ARG A 319 -22.45 7.09 8.51
N ARG A 320 -21.35 6.36 8.30
CA ARG A 320 -20.04 6.58 8.93
C ARG A 320 -19.05 7.23 7.99
N TYR A 321 -19.36 7.24 6.69
CA TYR A 321 -18.49 7.80 5.69
C TYR A 321 -18.47 9.33 5.78
N PRO A 322 -17.27 9.96 5.77
CA PRO A 322 -17.19 11.41 5.92
C PRO A 322 -17.87 12.14 4.76
N ALA A 323 -18.35 13.36 5.04
CA ALA A 323 -18.94 14.20 4.01
C ALA A 323 -17.94 14.55 2.90
N LEU A 324 -18.42 14.54 1.66
CA LEU A 324 -17.63 14.94 0.51
C LEU A 324 -17.42 16.45 0.50
N VAL A 325 -16.19 16.88 0.27
CA VAL A 325 -15.79 18.28 0.15
C VAL A 325 -15.29 18.52 -1.26
N ARG A 326 -15.73 19.63 -1.84
CA ARG A 326 -15.36 20.05 -3.19
C ARG A 326 -13.93 20.60 -3.24
N GLN A 327 -13.15 20.10 -4.20
CA GLN A 327 -11.82 20.58 -4.53
C GLN A 327 -11.73 20.80 -6.03
N ARG A 328 -11.20 21.94 -6.47
CA ARG A 328 -11.10 22.29 -7.90
C ARG A 328 -9.72 21.98 -8.42
N TYR A 329 -9.67 21.37 -9.61
CA TYR A 329 -8.44 21.01 -10.31
C TYR A 329 -8.50 21.42 -11.77
N HIS A 330 -7.37 21.89 -12.28
CA HIS A 330 -7.11 22.05 -13.70
C HIS A 330 -6.17 20.91 -14.12
N VAL A 331 -6.65 20.01 -14.97
CA VAL A 331 -5.91 18.82 -15.43
C VAL A 331 -5.51 19.05 -16.87
N LYS A 332 -4.23 18.92 -17.17
CA LYS A 332 -3.66 19.11 -18.50
C LYS A 332 -3.60 17.79 -19.26
N LYS A 333 -3.24 17.89 -20.52
CA LYS A 333 -2.94 16.73 -21.36
C LYS A 333 -1.89 15.83 -20.71
N ASP A 334 -2.09 14.53 -20.82
CA ASP A 334 -1.19 13.50 -20.26
C ASP A 334 -1.04 13.55 -18.73
N GLU A 335 -2.07 14.03 -18.02
CA GLU A 335 -2.18 13.96 -16.57
C GLU A 335 -3.31 13.02 -16.15
N ASP A 336 -3.12 12.37 -15.01
CA ASP A 336 -4.10 11.54 -14.33
C ASP A 336 -4.54 12.21 -13.02
N VAL A 337 -5.80 11.98 -12.65
CA VAL A 337 -6.35 12.33 -11.34
C VAL A 337 -6.33 11.08 -10.47
N SER A 338 -5.50 11.02 -9.47
CA SER A 338 -5.41 9.90 -8.52
C SER A 338 -6.13 10.24 -7.23
N ILE A 339 -6.94 9.30 -6.72
CA ILE A 339 -7.65 9.42 -5.44
C ILE A 339 -7.16 8.27 -4.55
N ALA A 340 -6.45 8.61 -3.48
CA ALA A 340 -5.79 7.63 -2.62
C ALA A 340 -6.78 6.61 -2.01
N GLY A 341 -6.53 5.33 -2.29
CA GLY A 341 -7.38 4.22 -1.86
C GLY A 341 -8.57 3.92 -2.75
N LEU A 342 -8.79 4.66 -3.86
CA LEU A 342 -9.87 4.42 -4.81
C LEU A 342 -9.39 3.99 -6.20
N GLY A 343 -8.34 4.62 -6.69
CA GLY A 343 -7.80 4.43 -8.02
C GLY A 343 -7.53 5.76 -8.73
N TRP A 344 -7.53 5.76 -10.08
CA TRP A 344 -7.23 6.97 -10.84
C TRP A 344 -8.08 7.09 -12.11
N ILE A 345 -8.14 8.32 -12.62
CA ILE A 345 -8.86 8.69 -13.82
C ILE A 345 -7.85 9.34 -14.77
N ALA A 346 -7.61 8.72 -15.93
CA ALA A 346 -6.79 9.28 -16.97
C ALA A 346 -7.62 10.20 -17.86
N VAL A 347 -7.18 11.46 -18.00
CA VAL A 347 -7.79 12.46 -18.87
C VAL A 347 -7.13 12.38 -20.24
N LYS A 348 -7.89 12.01 -21.28
CA LYS A 348 -7.37 11.73 -22.62
C LYS A 348 -7.67 12.85 -23.62
N GLY A 349 -7.85 14.06 -23.13
CA GLY A 349 -8.02 15.27 -23.94
C GLY A 349 -6.88 16.26 -23.76
N GLU A 350 -7.12 17.50 -24.17
CA GLU A 350 -6.10 18.55 -24.05
C GLU A 350 -6.03 19.12 -22.64
N TRP A 351 -7.19 19.36 -22.02
CA TRP A 351 -7.32 19.88 -20.67
C TRP A 351 -8.74 19.69 -20.14
N ALA A 352 -8.90 19.71 -18.81
CA ALA A 352 -10.20 19.68 -18.15
C ALA A 352 -10.17 20.48 -16.84
N ASP A 353 -11.18 21.32 -16.62
CA ASP A 353 -11.48 21.86 -15.30
C ASP A 353 -12.50 20.97 -14.60
N LEU A 354 -12.09 20.44 -13.45
CA LEU A 354 -12.83 19.46 -12.69
C LEU A 354 -13.09 19.94 -11.27
N ASP A 355 -14.31 19.72 -10.77
CA ASP A 355 -14.56 19.70 -9.33
C ASP A 355 -14.58 18.24 -8.87
N LEU A 356 -13.66 17.90 -7.96
CA LEU A 356 -13.64 16.61 -7.29
C LEU A 356 -14.24 16.74 -5.90
N TRP A 357 -15.11 15.82 -5.58
CA TRP A 357 -15.75 15.73 -4.27
C TRP A 357 -15.27 14.44 -3.60
N VAL A 358 -14.47 14.60 -2.58
CA VAL A 358 -13.91 13.52 -1.76
C VAL A 358 -13.96 13.95 -0.29
N PRO A 359 -13.88 13.04 0.70
CA PRO A 359 -13.69 13.45 2.08
C PRO A 359 -12.45 14.34 2.23
N LYS A 360 -12.51 15.34 3.11
CA LYS A 360 -11.49 16.38 3.27
C LYS A 360 -10.06 15.83 3.45
N GLU A 361 -9.95 14.73 4.17
CA GLU A 361 -8.66 14.15 4.55
C GLU A 361 -8.04 13.26 3.44
N ILE A 362 -8.81 12.93 2.40
CA ILE A 362 -8.33 12.04 1.33
C ILE A 362 -7.39 12.80 0.41
N GLU A 363 -6.25 12.19 0.15
CA GLU A 363 -5.27 12.72 -0.77
C GLU A 363 -5.74 12.55 -2.21
N VAL A 364 -5.72 13.66 -2.96
CA VAL A 364 -5.94 13.69 -4.40
C VAL A 364 -4.69 14.29 -5.03
N ALA A 365 -4.14 13.59 -6.01
CA ALA A 365 -2.98 14.05 -6.76
C ALA A 365 -3.28 14.17 -8.25
N ILE A 366 -2.79 15.24 -8.86
CA ILE A 366 -2.66 15.36 -10.30
C ILE A 366 -1.23 14.96 -10.63
N ARG A 367 -1.06 13.96 -11.47
CA ARG A 367 0.24 13.40 -11.81
C ARG A 367 0.37 13.12 -13.29
N GLU A 368 1.59 12.98 -13.78
CA GLU A 368 1.85 12.50 -15.15
C GLU A 368 1.11 11.17 -15.39
N SER A 369 0.50 11.03 -16.58
CA SER A 369 -0.25 9.81 -16.92
C SER A 369 0.68 8.60 -17.03
N MET A 370 0.25 7.51 -16.41
CA MET A 370 0.97 6.24 -16.48
C MET A 370 0.89 5.60 -17.88
N TYR A 371 -0.19 5.86 -18.66
CA TYR A 371 -0.48 5.25 -19.94
C TYR A 371 -0.54 6.24 -21.09
#